data_56648ac14ecf0e1412bbaac3462b634b
#
_entry.id   56648ac14ecf0e1412bbaac3462b634b
#
_cell.length_a   1.000
_cell.length_b   1.000
_cell.length_c   1.000
_cell.angle_alpha   90.00
_cell.angle_beta   90.00
_cell.angle_gamma   90.00
#
_symmetry.space_group_name_H-M   'P 1'
#
loop_
_entity.id
_entity.type
_entity.pdbx_description
1 polymer ?
#
loop_
_entity_poly.entity_id
_entity_poly.type
_entity_poly.pdbx_seq_one_letter_code
_entity_poly.pdbx_strand_id
1 'polypeptide(L)'
;MTLESPANLGFKLLHIGVAVPSLDPAADLLTTLFGYRAVSGPFEDPIQKVAVKFLAPSNQDTAEIELIAPLAEDSPIRSMLTKNGGGAYHLCFETNDIEAALLHVQRHGCVVVSQPVPAVAFQGRRIAWLYTPQRQLFELVQARAAE
;
A
#
# COMPACT_ATOMS: atom_id res chain seq x y z
N MET A 1 -17.93 -18.82 -20.39
CA MET A 1 -17.09 -17.73 -19.99
C MET A 1 -16.14 -18.18 -18.87
N THR A 2 -14.90 -17.98 -19.05
CA THR A 2 -13.94 -18.23 -17.99
C THR A 2 -14.04 -17.15 -16.94
N LEU A 3 -14.19 -17.56 -15.68
CA LEU A 3 -14.07 -16.63 -14.57
C LEU A 3 -12.62 -16.16 -14.50
N GLU A 4 -12.45 -14.89 -14.09
CA GLU A 4 -11.11 -14.39 -13.87
C GLU A 4 -10.44 -15.21 -12.76
N SER A 5 -9.31 -15.79 -13.05
CA SER A 5 -8.49 -16.45 -12.04
C SER A 5 -7.45 -15.47 -11.51
N PRO A 6 -6.94 -15.69 -10.30
CA PRO A 6 -5.87 -14.83 -9.78
C PRO A 6 -4.68 -14.72 -10.72
N ALA A 7 -4.34 -15.80 -11.44
CA ALA A 7 -3.23 -15.79 -12.39
C ALA A 7 -3.45 -14.79 -13.52
N ASN A 8 -4.70 -14.64 -14.00
CA ASN A 8 -5.02 -13.73 -15.10
C ASN A 8 -5.03 -12.25 -14.64
N LEU A 9 -5.20 -12.00 -13.35
CA LEU A 9 -5.23 -10.65 -12.80
C LEU A 9 -3.83 -10.12 -12.49
N GLY A 10 -2.81 -10.99 -12.58
CA GLY A 10 -1.41 -10.57 -12.47
C GLY A 10 -1.01 -10.01 -11.13
N PHE A 11 -1.56 -10.55 -10.05
CA PHE A 11 -1.26 -10.05 -8.71
C PHE A 11 0.22 -10.21 -8.38
N LYS A 12 0.80 -9.12 -7.86
CA LYS A 12 2.19 -9.08 -7.43
C LYS A 12 2.29 -8.26 -6.15
N LEU A 13 2.89 -8.82 -5.11
CA LEU A 13 3.12 -8.08 -3.87
C LEU A 13 4.13 -6.96 -4.12
N LEU A 14 3.71 -5.72 -3.90
CA LEU A 14 4.55 -4.55 -4.09
C LEU A 14 5.17 -4.06 -2.80
N HIS A 15 4.37 -3.90 -1.75
CA HIS A 15 4.91 -3.38 -0.49
C HIS A 15 4.11 -3.83 0.71
N ILE A 16 4.75 -3.64 1.87
CA ILE A 16 4.13 -3.77 3.19
C ILE A 16 4.05 -2.37 3.76
N GLY A 17 2.85 -1.93 4.14
CA GLY A 17 2.62 -0.60 4.69
C GLY A 17 2.85 -0.60 6.20
N VAL A 18 3.68 0.34 6.67
CA VAL A 18 4.08 0.44 8.07
C VAL A 18 3.79 1.85 8.55
N ALA A 19 2.86 1.98 9.49
CA ALA A 19 2.52 3.27 10.08
C ALA A 19 3.58 3.68 11.10
N VAL A 20 4.08 4.90 10.98
CA VAL A 20 5.12 5.45 11.85
C VAL A 20 4.77 6.88 12.22
N PRO A 21 5.25 7.38 13.38
CA PRO A 21 4.99 8.78 13.74
C PRO A 21 5.67 9.78 12.82
N SER A 22 6.86 9.44 12.30
CA SER A 22 7.66 10.33 11.46
C SER A 22 8.49 9.51 10.50
N LEU A 23 8.62 9.97 9.25
CA LEU A 23 9.28 9.21 8.19
C LEU A 23 10.78 9.06 8.40
N ASP A 24 11.49 10.17 8.68
CA ASP A 24 12.95 10.14 8.66
C ASP A 24 13.56 9.28 9.75
N PRO A 25 13.15 9.38 11.03
CA PRO A 25 13.70 8.50 12.05
C PRO A 25 13.45 7.02 11.76
N ALA A 26 12.26 6.69 11.25
CA ALA A 26 11.93 5.31 10.93
C ALA A 26 12.75 4.80 9.75
N ALA A 27 12.94 5.62 8.72
CA ALA A 27 13.76 5.26 7.57
C ALA A 27 15.22 5.04 7.99
N ASP A 28 15.77 5.95 8.80
CA ASP A 28 17.14 5.84 9.27
C ASP A 28 17.37 4.56 10.07
N LEU A 29 16.39 4.18 10.89
CA LEU A 29 16.48 2.97 11.69
C LEU A 29 16.49 1.72 10.80
N LEU A 30 15.62 1.65 9.79
CA LEU A 30 15.58 0.52 8.87
C LEU A 30 16.90 0.42 8.06
N THR A 31 17.48 1.55 7.70
CA THR A 31 18.77 1.55 7.04
C THR A 31 19.86 1.00 7.97
N THR A 32 19.87 1.45 9.21
CA THR A 32 20.89 1.04 10.20
C THR A 32 20.75 -0.44 10.56
N LEU A 33 19.52 -0.90 10.77
CA LEU A 33 19.29 -2.28 11.24
C LEU A 33 19.40 -3.30 10.11
N PHE A 34 18.83 -2.99 8.94
CA PHE A 34 18.63 -4.00 7.91
C PHE A 34 19.18 -3.62 6.54
N GLY A 35 19.81 -2.48 6.42
CA GLY A 35 20.42 -2.06 5.15
C GLY A 35 19.41 -1.60 4.10
N TYR A 36 18.16 -1.32 4.49
CA TYR A 36 17.17 -0.79 3.56
C TYR A 36 17.53 0.63 3.16
N ARG A 37 17.23 1.00 1.92
CA ARG A 37 17.49 2.32 1.38
C ARG A 37 16.25 2.92 0.77
N ALA A 38 16.11 4.25 0.91
CA ALA A 38 15.00 4.96 0.27
C ALA A 38 15.11 4.84 -1.25
N VAL A 39 14.01 4.43 -1.88
CA VAL A 39 13.94 4.28 -3.34
C VAL A 39 12.99 5.28 -3.97
N SER A 40 12.00 5.78 -3.24
CA SER A 40 11.12 6.85 -3.73
C SER A 40 10.47 7.57 -2.56
N GLY A 41 10.07 8.81 -2.82
CA GLY A 41 9.45 9.70 -1.84
C GLY A 41 10.46 10.59 -1.16
N PRO A 42 10.04 11.40 -0.17
CA PRO A 42 8.68 11.37 0.39
C PRO A 42 7.63 11.96 -0.56
N PHE A 43 6.42 11.41 -0.49
CA PHE A 43 5.25 11.93 -1.18
C PHE A 43 4.21 12.38 -0.15
N GLU A 44 3.57 13.51 -0.39
CA GLU A 44 2.44 13.92 0.42
C GLU A 44 1.16 13.64 -0.35
N ASP A 45 0.25 12.92 0.26
CA ASP A 45 -1.04 12.57 -0.34
C ASP A 45 -2.16 13.23 0.46
N PRO A 46 -2.70 14.35 -0.04
CA PRO A 46 -3.75 15.06 0.69
C PRO A 46 -5.10 14.31 0.70
N ILE A 47 -5.32 13.42 -0.26
CA ILE A 47 -6.54 12.62 -0.30
C ILE A 47 -6.51 11.60 0.84
N GLN A 48 -5.39 10.89 1.00
CA GLN A 48 -5.21 9.90 2.06
C GLN A 48 -4.75 10.54 3.37
N LYS A 49 -4.34 11.82 3.36
CA LYS A 49 -3.87 12.58 4.52
C LYS A 49 -2.63 11.99 5.16
N VAL A 50 -1.73 11.50 4.34
CA VAL A 50 -0.50 10.86 4.78
C VAL A 50 0.69 11.32 3.96
N ALA A 51 1.89 11.24 4.55
CA ALA A 51 3.15 11.32 3.85
C ALA A 51 3.74 9.92 3.81
N VAL A 52 4.33 9.53 2.67
CA VAL A 52 4.84 8.18 2.51
C VAL A 52 6.24 8.20 1.92
N LYS A 53 7.02 7.18 2.25
CA LYS A 53 8.37 6.97 1.73
C LYS A 53 8.59 5.48 1.55
N PHE A 54 9.14 5.10 0.41
CA PHE A 54 9.38 3.69 0.09
C PHE A 54 10.85 3.34 0.27
N LEU A 55 11.10 2.20 0.90
CA LEU A 55 12.44 1.68 1.09
C LEU A 55 12.51 0.25 0.55
N ALA A 56 13.70 -0.10 0.04
CA ALA A 56 13.93 -1.44 -0.49
C ALA A 56 15.29 -1.95 -0.03
N PRO A 57 15.46 -3.28 0.05
CA PRO A 57 16.79 -3.84 0.30
C PRO A 57 17.71 -3.63 -0.90
N SER A 58 19.01 -3.77 -0.69
CA SER A 58 19.97 -3.51 -1.75
C SER A 58 19.80 -4.41 -2.97
N ASN A 59 19.30 -5.64 -2.79
CA ASN A 59 19.07 -6.56 -3.91
C ASN A 59 17.77 -6.28 -4.68
N GLN A 60 16.83 -5.56 -4.07
CA GLN A 60 15.56 -5.14 -4.69
C GLN A 60 14.70 -6.30 -5.22
N ASP A 61 14.93 -7.52 -4.74
CA ASP A 61 14.21 -8.70 -5.22
C ASP A 61 12.96 -9.00 -4.38
N THR A 62 12.72 -8.24 -3.32
CA THR A 62 11.58 -8.43 -2.44
C THR A 62 10.69 -7.20 -2.46
N ALA A 63 9.51 -7.35 -1.85
CA ALA A 63 8.59 -6.23 -1.70
C ALA A 63 9.25 -5.08 -0.93
N GLU A 64 8.82 -3.87 -1.25
CA GLU A 64 9.29 -2.66 -0.56
C GLU A 64 8.58 -2.52 0.78
N ILE A 65 9.14 -1.70 1.65
CA ILE A 65 8.46 -1.21 2.84
C ILE A 65 8.01 0.21 2.55
N GLU A 66 6.72 0.47 2.69
CA GLU A 66 6.19 1.82 2.63
C GLU A 66 6.02 2.33 4.05
N LEU A 67 6.79 3.37 4.41
CA LEU A 67 6.59 4.08 5.67
C LEU A 67 5.51 5.13 5.46
N ILE A 68 4.56 5.20 6.38
CA ILE A 68 3.41 6.08 6.28
C ILE A 68 3.28 6.88 7.57
N ALA A 69 3.37 8.21 7.45
CA ALA A 69 3.23 9.12 8.59
C ALA A 69 2.02 10.04 8.38
N PRO A 70 1.36 10.49 9.45
CA PRO A 70 0.18 11.35 9.31
C PRO A 70 0.57 12.75 8.88
N LEU A 71 -0.22 13.34 7.95
CA LEU A 71 -0.08 14.75 7.55
C LEU A 71 -0.93 15.68 8.41
N ALA A 72 -2.00 15.16 9.01
CA ALA A 72 -2.98 15.99 9.72
C ALA A 72 -3.54 15.24 10.91
N GLU A 73 -4.19 15.98 11.82
CA GLU A 73 -4.80 15.40 13.01
C GLU A 73 -5.88 14.37 12.67
N ASP A 74 -6.57 14.55 11.54
CA ASP A 74 -7.63 13.64 11.10
C ASP A 74 -7.14 12.56 10.14
N SER A 75 -5.82 12.34 10.05
CA SER A 75 -5.27 11.26 9.25
C SER A 75 -5.77 9.91 9.77
N PRO A 76 -6.14 8.98 8.86
CA PRO A 76 -6.65 7.66 9.28
C PRO A 76 -5.69 6.87 10.15
N ILE A 77 -4.37 7.10 10.03
CA ILE A 77 -3.39 6.32 10.78
C ILE A 77 -3.13 6.87 12.19
N ARG A 78 -3.66 8.06 12.53
CA ARG A 78 -3.46 8.64 13.87
C ARG A 78 -4.00 7.73 14.97
N SER A 79 -5.19 7.18 14.75
CA SER A 79 -5.80 6.26 15.71
C SER A 79 -4.93 5.03 15.93
N MET A 80 -4.37 4.50 14.87
CA MET A 80 -3.48 3.34 14.94
C MET A 80 -2.22 3.65 15.74
N LEU A 81 -1.60 4.80 15.49
CA LEU A 81 -0.42 5.24 16.22
C LEU A 81 -0.71 5.41 17.71
N THR A 82 -1.87 5.99 18.04
CA THR A 82 -2.28 6.19 19.42
C THR A 82 -2.58 4.88 20.14
N LYS A 83 -3.26 3.96 19.47
CA LYS A 83 -3.73 2.73 20.10
C LYS A 83 -2.65 1.67 20.28
N ASN A 84 -1.77 1.52 19.28
CA ASN A 84 -0.80 0.42 19.31
C ASN A 84 0.62 0.81 18.87
N GLY A 85 0.89 2.12 18.71
CA GLY A 85 2.22 2.60 18.34
C GLY A 85 2.55 2.49 16.85
N GLY A 86 1.61 2.05 16.03
CA GLY A 86 1.82 1.88 14.60
C GLY A 86 2.24 0.47 14.22
N GLY A 87 3.13 0.37 13.24
CA GLY A 87 3.62 -0.92 12.75
C GLY A 87 2.98 -1.31 11.43
N ALA A 88 3.24 -2.55 11.00
CA ALA A 88 2.71 -3.08 9.76
C ALA A 88 1.19 -3.21 9.84
N TYR A 89 0.47 -2.69 8.83
CA TYR A 89 -0.98 -2.70 8.88
C TYR A 89 -1.66 -3.01 7.54
N HIS A 90 -0.93 -2.99 6.41
CA HIS A 90 -1.51 -3.42 5.15
C HIS A 90 -0.47 -4.01 4.23
N LEU A 91 -0.95 -4.82 3.28
CA LEU A 91 -0.18 -5.28 2.13
C LEU A 91 -0.76 -4.66 0.88
N CYS A 92 0.12 -4.35 -0.09
CA CYS A 92 -0.29 -3.83 -1.37
C CYS A 92 0.05 -4.80 -2.49
N PHE A 93 -0.96 -5.11 -3.32
CA PHE A 93 -0.77 -5.90 -4.52
C PHE A 93 -1.02 -5.06 -5.76
N GLU A 94 -0.14 -5.20 -6.74
CA GLU A 94 -0.39 -4.70 -8.08
C GLU A 94 -1.31 -5.67 -8.81
N THR A 95 -2.14 -5.15 -9.71
CA THR A 95 -2.98 -5.97 -10.58
C THR A 95 -3.01 -5.37 -11.98
N ASN A 96 -3.20 -6.22 -12.97
CA ASN A 96 -3.33 -5.78 -14.37
C ASN A 96 -4.64 -5.05 -14.63
N ASP A 97 -5.68 -5.32 -13.84
CA ASP A 97 -7.02 -4.79 -14.08
C ASP A 97 -7.71 -4.60 -12.74
N ILE A 98 -7.67 -3.38 -12.23
CA ILE A 98 -8.17 -3.10 -10.87
C ILE A 98 -9.69 -3.32 -10.76
N GLU A 99 -10.46 -3.01 -11.81
CA GLU A 99 -11.90 -3.25 -11.77
C GLU A 99 -12.22 -4.74 -11.68
N ALA A 100 -11.56 -5.55 -12.51
CA ALA A 100 -11.75 -7.00 -12.46
C ALA A 100 -11.25 -7.59 -11.14
N ALA A 101 -10.15 -7.06 -10.62
CA ALA A 101 -9.60 -7.50 -9.33
C ALA A 101 -10.57 -7.22 -8.19
N LEU A 102 -11.21 -6.05 -8.18
CA LEU A 102 -12.19 -5.70 -7.15
C LEU A 102 -13.42 -6.62 -7.22
N LEU A 103 -13.90 -6.93 -8.41
CA LEU A 103 -14.99 -7.91 -8.57
C LEU A 103 -14.59 -9.29 -8.06
N HIS A 104 -13.37 -9.70 -8.37
CA HIS A 104 -12.85 -10.98 -7.93
C HIS A 104 -12.83 -11.08 -6.40
N VAL A 105 -12.27 -10.09 -5.71
CA VAL A 105 -12.18 -10.15 -4.25
C VAL A 105 -13.57 -10.05 -3.61
N GLN A 106 -14.49 -9.29 -4.19
CA GLN A 106 -15.87 -9.20 -3.68
C GLN A 106 -16.58 -10.55 -3.78
N ARG A 107 -16.37 -11.30 -4.84
CA ARG A 107 -16.94 -12.65 -4.98
C ARG A 107 -16.45 -13.60 -3.90
N HIS A 108 -15.33 -13.32 -3.29
CA HIS A 108 -14.74 -14.12 -2.21
C HIS A 108 -14.97 -13.52 -0.82
N GLY A 109 -15.93 -12.61 -0.70
CA GLY A 109 -16.36 -12.09 0.60
C GLY A 109 -15.62 -10.87 1.10
N CYS A 110 -14.75 -10.27 0.29
CA CYS A 110 -14.08 -9.04 0.68
C CYS A 110 -15.00 -7.84 0.55
N VAL A 111 -14.76 -6.82 1.36
CA VAL A 111 -15.50 -5.56 1.34
C VAL A 111 -14.57 -4.49 0.76
N VAL A 112 -14.98 -3.91 -0.37
CA VAL A 112 -14.25 -2.79 -0.98
C VAL A 112 -14.66 -1.52 -0.24
N VAL A 113 -13.68 -0.84 0.37
CA VAL A 113 -13.97 0.34 1.20
C VAL A 113 -13.81 1.64 0.44
N SER A 114 -13.16 1.62 -0.72
CA SER A 114 -13.03 2.81 -1.55
C SER A 114 -12.99 2.43 -3.02
N GLN A 115 -13.66 3.24 -3.86
CA GLN A 115 -13.53 3.09 -5.30
C GLN A 115 -12.14 3.51 -5.75
N PRO A 116 -11.65 3.00 -6.90
CA PRO A 116 -10.33 3.35 -7.38
C PRO A 116 -10.15 4.86 -7.57
N VAL A 117 -9.07 5.40 -7.00
CA VAL A 117 -8.71 6.81 -7.11
C VAL A 117 -7.21 6.92 -7.41
N PRO A 118 -6.78 7.96 -8.13
CA PRO A 118 -5.35 8.18 -8.37
C PRO A 118 -4.60 8.39 -7.06
N ALA A 119 -3.37 7.89 -7.00
CA ALA A 119 -2.50 8.05 -5.83
C ALA A 119 -1.20 8.74 -6.22
N VAL A 120 -0.81 9.73 -5.43
CA VAL A 120 0.41 10.52 -5.65
C VAL A 120 1.63 9.62 -5.64
N ALA A 121 1.70 8.69 -4.68
CA ALA A 121 2.85 7.80 -4.51
C ALA A 121 3.07 6.85 -5.69
N PHE A 122 2.06 6.67 -6.53
CA PHE A 122 2.11 5.78 -7.69
C PHE A 122 1.96 6.53 -9.01
N GLN A 123 2.33 7.82 -9.01
CA GLN A 123 2.34 8.65 -10.23
C GLN A 123 0.98 8.70 -10.90
N GLY A 124 -0.07 8.78 -10.10
CA GLY A 124 -1.45 8.86 -10.59
C GLY A 124 -2.10 7.54 -10.92
N ARG A 125 -1.40 6.42 -10.78
CA ARG A 125 -2.04 5.10 -10.94
C ARG A 125 -3.10 4.94 -9.85
N ARG A 126 -4.21 4.29 -10.22
CA ARG A 126 -5.35 4.18 -9.31
C ARG A 126 -5.11 3.14 -8.23
N ILE A 127 -5.56 3.45 -7.02
CA ILE A 127 -5.53 2.52 -5.89
C ILE A 127 -6.94 2.31 -5.36
N ALA A 128 -7.13 1.20 -4.68
CA ALA A 128 -8.36 0.91 -3.95
C ALA A 128 -8.03 0.11 -2.70
N TRP A 129 -8.90 0.21 -1.71
CA TRP A 129 -8.72 -0.47 -0.43
C TRP A 129 -9.83 -1.46 -0.20
N LEU A 130 -9.50 -2.59 0.43
CA LEU A 130 -10.46 -3.62 0.76
C LEU A 130 -10.11 -4.29 2.09
N TYR A 131 -11.14 -4.84 2.74
CA TYR A 131 -10.96 -5.72 3.89
C TYR A 131 -11.36 -7.14 3.51
N THR A 132 -10.57 -8.11 3.95
CA THR A 132 -10.92 -9.53 3.82
C THR A 132 -11.95 -9.94 4.86
N PRO A 133 -12.57 -11.13 4.72
CA PRO A 133 -13.44 -11.65 5.78
C PRO A 133 -12.75 -11.77 7.15
N GLN A 134 -11.43 -11.93 7.18
CA GLN A 134 -10.65 -11.95 8.42
C GLN A 134 -10.25 -10.55 8.90
N ARG A 135 -10.80 -9.50 8.28
CA ARG A 135 -10.57 -8.09 8.65
C ARG A 135 -9.14 -7.61 8.41
N GLN A 136 -8.46 -8.19 7.44
CA GLN A 136 -7.15 -7.74 7.01
C GLN A 136 -7.31 -6.67 5.92
N LEU A 137 -6.53 -5.61 6.02
CA LEU A 137 -6.58 -4.49 5.07
C LEU A 137 -5.59 -4.73 3.95
N PHE A 138 -6.08 -4.66 2.71
CA PHE A 138 -5.24 -4.74 1.52
C PHE A 138 -5.47 -3.51 0.64
N GLU A 139 -4.39 -3.12 -0.02
CA GLU A 139 -4.41 -2.10 -1.06
C GLU A 139 -4.18 -2.77 -2.40
N LEU A 140 -4.91 -2.34 -3.42
CA LEU A 140 -4.64 -2.73 -4.80
C LEU A 140 -4.20 -1.51 -5.58
N VAL A 141 -3.22 -1.68 -6.47
CA VAL A 141 -2.78 -0.62 -7.38
C VAL A 141 -2.82 -1.14 -8.81
N GLN A 142 -3.34 -0.32 -9.72
CA GLN A 142 -3.35 -0.64 -11.14
C GLN A 142 -1.93 -0.66 -11.67
N ALA A 143 -1.55 -1.74 -12.33
CA ALA A 143 -0.25 -1.86 -12.96
C ALA A 143 -0.08 -0.81 -14.06
N ARG A 144 1.17 -0.45 -14.34
CA ARG A 144 1.49 0.41 -15.46
C ARG A 144 1.07 -0.26 -16.75
N ALA A 145 0.63 0.57 -17.72
CA ALA A 145 0.30 0.05 -19.03
C ALA A 145 1.54 -0.60 -19.66
N ALA A 146 1.32 -1.72 -20.34
CA ALA A 146 2.40 -2.35 -21.10
C ALA A 146 2.84 -1.40 -22.22
N GLU A 147 4.15 -1.30 -22.41
CA GLU A 147 4.75 -0.49 -23.48
C GLU A 147 4.83 -1.30 -24.77
#